data_0d178ba4f44ad6210d9bb3063c545b14
#
_entry.id   0d178ba4f44ad6210d9bb3063c545b14
#
_cell.length_a   1.000
_cell.length_b   1.000
_cell.length_c   1.000
_cell.angle_alpha   90.00
_cell.angle_beta   90.00
_cell.angle_gamma   90.00
#
_symmetry.space_group_name_H-M   'P 1'
#
loop_
_entity.id
_entity.type
_entity.pdbx_description
1 polymer ?
#
loop_
_entity_poly.entity_id
_entity_poly.type
_entity_poly.pdbx_seq_one_letter_code
_entity_poly.pdbx_strand_id
1 'polypeptide(L)'
;MYGIPEHCQPLSPAEEQVLLAVWACRPPATRRDIGEKLAAKGWAPATVLNFLYRLEKKGWVKSGKDQNRNTYTPTVTRRAYGVAAMRERLDTVFCGDL
;
A
#
# COMPACT_ATOMS: atom_id res chain seq x y z
N MET A 1 -19.99 -3.29 2.18
CA MET A 1 -18.88 -2.79 1.35
C MET A 1 -17.85 -3.89 1.18
N TYR A 2 -17.41 -4.08 -0.02
CA TYR A 2 -16.44 -5.12 -0.33
C TYR A 2 -15.03 -4.58 -0.30
N GLY A 3 -14.15 -5.38 0.22
CA GLY A 3 -12.76 -5.27 -0.09
C GLY A 3 -11.95 -4.27 0.70
N ILE A 4 -12.40 -3.06 0.88
CA ILE A 4 -11.60 -2.01 1.52
C ILE A 4 -12.06 -1.83 2.96
N PRO A 5 -11.14 -1.96 3.94
CA PRO A 5 -11.48 -1.70 5.35
C PRO A 5 -12.06 -0.30 5.53
N GLU A 6 -12.94 -0.14 6.52
CA GLU A 6 -13.61 1.14 6.76
C GLU A 6 -12.65 2.28 7.03
N HIS A 7 -11.50 2.00 7.64
CA HIS A 7 -10.51 3.03 7.96
C HIS A 7 -9.61 3.38 6.77
N CYS A 8 -9.80 2.74 5.62
CA CYS A 8 -8.97 2.94 4.43
C CYS A 8 -9.77 3.51 3.28
N GLN A 9 -9.10 4.25 2.41
CA GLN A 9 -9.67 4.80 1.19
C GLN A 9 -9.12 4.06 -0.04
N PRO A 10 -9.84 4.09 -1.17
CA PRO A 10 -9.39 3.38 -2.37
C PRO A 10 -8.02 3.85 -2.86
N LEU A 11 -7.27 2.91 -3.41
CA LEU A 11 -5.90 3.14 -3.90
C LEU A 11 -5.91 3.33 -5.42
N SER A 12 -5.04 4.23 -5.89
CA SER A 12 -4.68 4.27 -7.30
C SER A 12 -3.73 3.11 -7.61
N PRO A 13 -3.56 2.73 -8.89
CA PRO A 13 -2.62 1.67 -9.25
C PRO A 13 -1.19 1.92 -8.77
N ALA A 14 -0.72 3.17 -8.83
CA ALA A 14 0.62 3.51 -8.36
C ALA A 14 0.73 3.38 -6.84
N GLU A 15 -0.29 3.83 -6.11
CA GLU A 15 -0.32 3.69 -4.65
C GLU A 15 -0.32 2.22 -4.24
N GLU A 16 -1.04 1.38 -4.97
CA GLU A 16 -1.05 -0.06 -4.71
C GLU A 16 0.35 -0.65 -4.87
N GLN A 17 1.09 -0.23 -5.89
CA GLN A 17 2.46 -0.71 -6.10
C GLN A 17 3.36 -0.36 -4.92
N VAL A 18 3.22 0.84 -4.38
CA VAL A 18 4.00 1.26 -3.21
C VAL A 18 3.60 0.44 -1.98
N LEU A 19 2.33 0.21 -1.78
CA LEU A 19 1.85 -0.60 -0.66
C LEU A 19 2.35 -2.05 -0.75
N LEU A 20 2.38 -2.62 -1.96
CA LEU A 20 2.96 -3.95 -2.17
C LEU A 20 4.43 -3.98 -1.77
N ALA A 21 5.16 -2.90 -2.08
CA ALA A 21 6.56 -2.81 -1.67
C ALA A 21 6.71 -2.74 -0.15
N VAL A 22 5.81 -2.03 0.53
CA VAL A 22 5.82 -1.98 1.99
C VAL A 22 5.61 -3.37 2.58
N TRP A 23 4.66 -4.13 2.04
CA TRP A 23 4.43 -5.50 2.50
C TRP A 23 5.60 -6.44 2.21
N ALA A 24 6.39 -6.16 1.19
CA ALA A 24 7.56 -6.97 0.84
C ALA A 24 8.73 -6.76 1.81
N CYS A 25 8.71 -5.69 2.60
CA CYS A 25 9.73 -5.38 3.58
C CYS A 25 9.37 -5.96 4.94
N ARG A 26 10.39 -6.24 5.76
CA ARG A 26 10.15 -6.58 7.17
C ARG A 26 9.67 -5.34 7.91
N PRO A 27 8.57 -5.43 8.67
CA PRO A 27 8.14 -4.30 9.49
C PRO A 27 9.11 -4.05 10.65
N PRO A 28 9.38 -2.79 11.00
CA PRO A 28 8.94 -1.61 10.28
C PRO A 28 9.84 -1.34 9.07
N ALA A 29 9.22 -0.99 7.95
CA ALA A 29 9.95 -0.72 6.71
C ALA A 29 10.45 0.72 6.71
N THR A 30 11.72 0.92 6.32
CA THR A 30 12.26 2.27 6.12
C THR A 30 11.97 2.73 4.69
N ARG A 31 12.04 4.05 4.47
CA ARG A 31 11.92 4.59 3.12
C ARG A 31 12.94 3.96 2.16
N ARG A 32 14.15 3.72 2.65
CA ARG A 32 15.21 3.09 1.86
C ARG A 32 14.82 1.68 1.44
N ASP A 33 14.31 0.88 2.37
CA ASP A 33 13.89 -0.49 2.09
C ASP A 33 12.80 -0.52 1.02
N ILE A 34 11.83 0.39 1.15
CA ILE A 34 10.73 0.50 0.21
C ILE A 34 11.24 0.94 -1.16
N GLY A 35 12.15 1.91 -1.18
CA GLY A 35 12.77 2.39 -2.42
C GLY A 35 13.52 1.30 -3.17
N GLU A 36 14.21 0.41 -2.44
CA GLU A 36 14.91 -0.71 -3.05
C GLU A 36 13.92 -1.67 -3.74
N LYS A 37 12.77 -1.91 -3.13
CA LYS A 37 11.74 -2.76 -3.73
C LYS A 37 11.11 -2.12 -4.97
N LEU A 38 11.15 -0.80 -5.08
CA LEU A 38 10.56 -0.06 -6.19
C LEU A 38 11.60 0.38 -7.22
N ALA A 39 12.85 -0.09 -7.10
CA ALA A 39 13.94 0.34 -7.97
C ALA A 39 13.62 0.16 -9.46
N ALA A 40 12.92 -0.91 -9.81
CA ALA A 40 12.55 -1.19 -11.20
C ALA A 40 11.57 -0.18 -11.80
N LYS A 41 10.87 0.58 -10.94
CA LYS A 41 9.92 1.60 -11.40
C LYS A 41 10.62 2.88 -11.87
N GLY A 42 11.86 3.11 -11.44
CA GLY A 42 12.59 4.32 -11.79
C GLY A 42 12.04 5.59 -11.18
N TRP A 43 11.22 5.48 -10.14
CA TRP A 43 10.63 6.66 -9.49
C TRP A 43 11.67 7.39 -8.63
N ALA A 44 11.62 8.72 -8.65
CA ALA A 44 12.46 9.53 -7.78
C ALA A 44 12.10 9.30 -6.31
N PRO A 45 13.06 9.46 -5.37
CA PRO A 45 12.77 9.32 -3.95
C PRO A 45 11.62 10.19 -3.46
N ALA A 46 11.51 11.43 -3.98
CA ALA A 46 10.43 12.33 -3.62
C ALA A 46 9.06 11.78 -4.05
N THR A 47 9.01 11.11 -5.20
CA THR A 47 7.78 10.50 -5.70
C THR A 47 7.32 9.37 -4.76
N VAL A 48 8.25 8.51 -4.36
CA VAL A 48 7.96 7.42 -3.42
C VAL A 48 7.46 7.99 -2.10
N LEU A 49 8.12 9.03 -1.60
CA LEU A 49 7.73 9.67 -0.35
C LEU A 49 6.33 10.26 -0.42
N ASN A 50 5.96 10.86 -1.55
CA ASN A 50 4.62 11.41 -1.76
C ASN A 50 3.56 10.29 -1.73
N PHE A 51 3.84 9.15 -2.34
CA PHE A 51 2.92 8.02 -2.29
C PHE A 51 2.79 7.45 -0.88
N LEU A 52 3.88 7.38 -0.12
CA LEU A 52 3.83 6.95 1.27
C LEU A 52 2.98 7.90 2.11
N TYR A 53 3.10 9.21 1.88
CA TYR A 53 2.28 10.19 2.55
C TYR A 53 0.79 9.97 2.23
N ARG A 54 0.47 9.72 0.96
CA ARG A 54 -0.91 9.45 0.55
C ARG A 54 -1.44 8.16 1.17
N LEU A 55 -0.62 7.10 1.23
CA LEU A 55 -1.01 5.86 1.87
C LEU A 55 -1.33 6.07 3.34
N GLU A 56 -0.53 6.88 4.03
CA GLU A 56 -0.79 7.21 5.42
C GLU A 56 -2.11 7.97 5.56
N LYS A 57 -2.34 8.97 4.71
CA LYS A 57 -3.58 9.74 4.71
C LYS A 57 -4.80 8.88 4.43
N LYS A 58 -4.64 7.88 3.58
CA LYS A 58 -5.73 6.96 3.23
C LYS A 58 -5.91 5.83 4.22
N GLY A 59 -5.05 5.74 5.24
CA GLY A 59 -5.19 4.78 6.32
C GLY A 59 -4.52 3.43 6.11
N TRP A 60 -3.70 3.27 5.07
CA TRP A 60 -3.08 1.98 4.73
C TRP A 60 -1.78 1.72 5.45
N VAL A 61 -1.06 2.77 5.83
CA VAL A 61 0.19 2.64 6.57
C VAL A 61 0.20 3.61 7.73
N LYS A 62 0.98 3.26 8.74
CA LYS A 62 1.24 4.10 9.90
C LYS A 62 2.71 4.44 9.90
N SER A 63 3.03 5.73 9.97
CA SER A 63 4.41 6.17 10.04
C SER A 63 4.90 6.21 11.48
N GLY A 64 6.21 6.04 11.65
CA GLY A 64 6.87 6.11 12.94
C GLY A 64 8.32 6.46 12.73
N LYS A 65 9.09 6.40 13.81
CA LYS A 65 10.54 6.62 13.75
C LYS A 65 11.27 5.55 14.52
N ASP A 66 12.40 5.13 13.95
CA ASP A 66 13.33 4.23 14.58
C ASP A 66 14.73 4.81 14.38
N GLN A 67 15.37 5.24 15.48
CA GLN A 67 16.71 5.83 15.44
C GLN A 67 16.83 6.96 14.39
N ASN A 68 15.88 7.89 14.42
CA ASN A 68 15.79 9.03 13.50
C ASN A 68 15.46 8.67 12.04
N ARG A 69 15.12 7.42 11.76
CA ARG A 69 14.67 7.01 10.44
C ARG A 69 13.16 6.91 10.42
N ASN A 70 12.55 7.44 9.37
CA ASN A 70 11.12 7.27 9.17
C ASN A 70 10.83 5.81 8.82
N THR A 71 9.83 5.24 9.48
CA THR A 71 9.40 3.87 9.25
C THR A 71 7.93 3.86 8.86
N TYR A 72 7.53 2.81 8.16
CA TYR A 72 6.16 2.64 7.68
C TYR A 72 5.72 1.21 7.98
N THR A 73 4.57 1.09 8.63
CA THR A 73 4.01 -0.22 8.99
C THR A 73 2.61 -0.32 8.39
N PRO A 74 2.29 -1.38 7.64
CA PRO A 74 0.95 -1.52 7.09
C PRO A 74 -0.08 -1.72 8.18
N THR A 75 -1.25 -1.11 8.02
CA THR A 75 -2.37 -1.25 8.95
C THR A 75 -3.28 -2.42 8.59
N VAL A 76 -3.11 -2.97 7.38
CA VAL A 76 -3.87 -4.09 6.84
C VAL A 76 -2.88 -5.13 6.38
N THR A 77 -3.13 -6.40 6.62
CA THR A 77 -2.25 -7.46 6.12
C THR A 77 -2.43 -7.61 4.61
N ARG A 78 -1.35 -8.04 3.95
CA ARG A 78 -1.42 -8.33 2.52
C ARG A 78 -2.48 -9.38 2.21
N ARG A 79 -2.59 -10.38 3.06
CA ARG A 79 -3.59 -11.44 2.90
C ARG A 79 -5.01 -10.88 2.95
N ALA A 80 -5.28 -10.02 3.93
CA ALA A 80 -6.60 -9.40 4.07
C ALA A 80 -6.93 -8.54 2.85
N TYR A 81 -5.95 -7.77 2.37
CA TYR A 81 -6.13 -6.96 1.17
C TYR A 81 -6.38 -7.83 -0.06
N GLY A 82 -5.61 -8.92 -0.21
CA GLY A 82 -5.76 -9.83 -1.35
C GLY A 82 -7.15 -10.44 -1.43
N VAL A 83 -7.69 -10.89 -0.31
CA VAL A 83 -9.05 -11.43 -0.26
C VAL A 83 -10.08 -10.35 -0.62
N ALA A 84 -9.91 -9.18 -0.06
CA ALA A 84 -10.81 -8.05 -0.30
C ALA A 84 -10.78 -7.62 -1.77
N ALA A 85 -9.59 -7.48 -2.35
CA ALA A 85 -9.45 -7.11 -3.75
C ALA A 85 -10.03 -8.17 -4.69
N MET A 86 -9.87 -9.43 -4.34
CA MET A 86 -10.44 -10.53 -5.12
C MET A 86 -11.96 -10.48 -5.13
N ARG A 87 -12.59 -10.22 -3.99
CA ARG A 87 -14.04 -10.07 -3.91
C ARG A 87 -14.52 -8.94 -4.80
N GLU A 88 -13.86 -7.80 -4.73
CA GLU A 88 -14.21 -6.65 -5.55
C GLU A 88 -14.10 -6.96 -7.03
N ARG A 89 -13.06 -7.65 -7.45
CA ARG A 89 -12.89 -8.07 -8.85
C ARG A 89 -13.96 -9.05 -9.29
N LEU A 90 -14.30 -10.00 -8.44
CA LEU A 90 -15.37 -10.96 -8.75
C LEU A 90 -16.70 -10.27 -8.93
N ASP A 91 -17.03 -9.33 -8.06
CA ASP A 91 -18.25 -8.56 -8.19
C ASP A 91 -18.28 -7.79 -9.51
N THR A 92 -17.15 -7.16 -9.86
CA THR A 92 -17.06 -6.40 -11.10
C THR A 92 -17.21 -7.31 -12.32
N VAL A 93 -16.54 -8.45 -12.32
CA VAL A 93 -16.57 -9.39 -13.45
C VAL A 93 -17.95 -9.99 -13.62
N PHE A 94 -18.54 -10.51 -12.55
CA PHE A 94 -19.83 -11.19 -12.65
C PHE A 94 -20.99 -10.22 -12.85
N CYS A 95 -20.93 -9.04 -12.28
CA CYS A 95 -21.98 -8.06 -12.46
C CYS A 95 -21.82 -7.27 -13.76
N GLY A 96 -20.58 -7.01 -14.16
CA GLY A 96 -20.29 -6.23 -15.35
C GLY A 96 -20.50 -6.99 -16.65
N ASP A 97 -20.31 -8.30 -16.63
CA ASP A 97 -20.44 -9.13 -17.84
C ASP A 97 -21.86 -9.59 -18.09
N LEU A 98 -22.69 -9.44 -17.13
CA LEU A 98 -24.08 -9.81 -17.28
C LEU A 98 -24.90 -8.64 -17.78
#